data_8dc7cad3b29d7c45c8e67913eb433267
#
_entry.id   8dc7cad3b29d7c45c8e67913eb433267
#
_cell.length_a   1.000
_cell.length_b   1.000
_cell.length_c   1.000
_cell.angle_alpha   90.00
_cell.angle_beta   90.00
_cell.angle_gamma   90.00
#
_symmetry.space_group_name_H-M   'P 1'
#
loop_
_entity.id
_entity.type
_entity.pdbx_description
1 polymer ?
#
loop_
_entity_poly.entity_id
_entity_poly.type
_entity_poly.pdbx_seq_one_letter_code
_entity_poly.pdbx_strand_id
1 'polypeptide(L)'
;MQKVLVVIDMQNDFVDGALGSSQAQLIVDNVRKKIESFDGPIIFTRDTHDRDYLEHQEGKLLPVPHCVKNTEGWHIVDGLIEAAEGRSIMSPVSFVDKPNFASFELL
;
A
#
# COMPACT_ATOMS: atom_id res chain seq x y z
N MET A 1 19.01 14.70 10.42
CA MET A 1 18.04 14.60 9.30
C MET A 1 16.99 13.57 9.63
N GLN A 2 15.73 13.94 9.58
CA GLN A 2 14.64 13.03 9.84
C GLN A 2 14.41 12.11 8.63
N LYS A 3 14.26 10.81 8.91
CA LYS A 3 13.92 9.83 7.87
C LYS A 3 12.44 9.51 7.95
N VAL A 4 11.85 9.19 6.81
CA VAL A 4 10.46 8.75 6.69
C VAL A 4 10.45 7.41 5.97
N LEU A 5 9.71 6.46 6.49
CA LEU A 5 9.50 5.18 5.81
C LEU A 5 8.21 5.27 4.98
N VAL A 6 8.33 5.05 3.69
CA VAL A 6 7.18 4.99 2.78
C VAL A 6 6.94 3.52 2.41
N VAL A 7 5.78 3.00 2.78
CA VAL A 7 5.36 1.64 2.46
C VAL A 7 4.42 1.72 1.26
N ILE A 8 4.91 1.29 0.11
CA ILE A 8 4.25 1.55 -1.18
C ILE A 8 3.38 0.37 -1.57
N ASP A 9 2.07 0.61 -1.62
CA ASP A 9 1.07 -0.29 -2.22
C ASP A 9 1.13 -1.74 -1.71
N MET A 10 1.37 -1.92 -0.43
CA MET A 10 1.33 -3.25 0.20
C MET A 10 -0.12 -3.65 0.46
N GLN A 11 -0.86 -3.79 -0.61
CA GLN A 11 -2.28 -4.09 -0.65
C GLN A 11 -2.51 -5.53 -1.08
N ASN A 12 -3.64 -6.10 -0.68
CA ASN A 12 -3.93 -7.52 -0.95
C ASN A 12 -3.86 -7.87 -2.43
N ASP A 13 -4.39 -7.01 -3.32
CA ASP A 13 -4.37 -7.30 -4.76
C ASP A 13 -2.95 -7.39 -5.34
N PHE A 14 -1.99 -6.68 -4.77
CA PHE A 14 -0.60 -6.75 -5.24
C PHE A 14 0.19 -7.87 -4.58
N VAL A 15 -0.31 -8.45 -3.50
CA VAL A 15 0.40 -9.50 -2.75
C VAL A 15 -0.15 -10.88 -3.07
N ASP A 16 -1.45 -11.11 -2.86
CA ASP A 16 -2.06 -12.42 -3.07
C ASP A 16 -3.37 -12.36 -3.87
N GLY A 17 -3.78 -11.18 -4.31
CA GLY A 17 -5.00 -10.97 -5.09
C GLY A 17 -4.76 -10.92 -6.59
N ALA A 18 -5.52 -10.05 -7.28
CA ALA A 18 -5.61 -10.00 -8.74
C ALA A 18 -4.26 -9.81 -9.45
N LEU A 19 -3.34 -9.04 -8.86
CA LEU A 19 -2.00 -8.78 -9.39
C LEU A 19 -0.90 -9.32 -8.46
N GLY A 20 -1.23 -10.29 -7.61
CA GLY A 20 -0.29 -10.86 -6.66
C GLY A 20 0.74 -11.78 -7.29
N SER A 21 1.79 -12.06 -6.54
CA SER A 21 2.84 -13.00 -6.94
C SER A 21 3.46 -13.66 -5.71
N SER A 22 4.12 -14.79 -5.92
CA SER A 22 4.82 -15.46 -4.83
C SER A 22 5.96 -14.60 -4.28
N GLN A 23 6.64 -13.83 -5.14
CA GLN A 23 7.68 -12.91 -4.70
C GLN A 23 7.11 -11.83 -3.80
N ALA A 24 5.97 -11.25 -4.15
CA ALA A 24 5.32 -10.23 -3.33
C ALA A 24 4.93 -10.80 -1.96
N GLN A 25 4.43 -12.03 -1.92
CA GLN A 25 4.07 -12.69 -0.66
C GLN A 25 5.28 -12.92 0.24
N LEU A 26 6.43 -13.24 -0.35
CA LEU A 26 7.64 -13.51 0.42
C LEU A 26 8.21 -12.27 1.13
N ILE A 27 7.95 -11.07 0.61
CA ILE A 27 8.50 -9.85 1.22
C ILE A 27 7.67 -9.31 2.37
N VAL A 28 6.43 -9.79 2.56
CA VAL A 28 5.51 -9.22 3.58
C VAL A 28 6.13 -9.25 4.96
N ASP A 29 6.75 -10.36 5.34
CA ASP A 29 7.35 -10.49 6.67
C ASP A 29 8.52 -9.53 6.85
N ASN A 30 9.34 -9.35 5.82
CA ASN A 30 10.45 -8.40 5.86
C ASN A 30 9.96 -6.96 5.97
N VAL A 31 8.87 -6.62 5.27
CA VAL A 31 8.24 -5.31 5.35
C VAL A 31 7.73 -5.06 6.76
N ARG A 32 7.05 -6.05 7.35
CA ARG A 32 6.55 -5.95 8.73
C ARG A 32 7.69 -5.71 9.71
N LYS A 33 8.79 -6.44 9.59
CA LYS A 33 9.96 -6.27 10.45
C LYS A 33 10.57 -4.88 10.31
N LYS A 34 10.64 -4.37 9.09
CA LYS A 34 11.15 -3.02 8.84
C LYS A 34 10.26 -1.98 9.49
N ILE A 35 8.95 -2.14 9.39
CA ILE A 35 7.98 -1.24 10.03
C ILE A 35 8.17 -1.24 11.54
N GLU A 36 8.22 -2.42 12.14
CA GLU A 36 8.34 -2.57 13.59
C GLU A 36 9.60 -1.91 14.15
N SER A 37 10.69 -1.94 13.39
CA SER A 37 11.98 -1.41 13.82
C SER A 37 12.23 0.03 13.42
N PHE A 38 11.36 0.62 12.60
CA PHE A 38 11.60 1.97 12.08
C PHE A 38 11.29 3.02 13.16
N ASP A 39 12.24 3.93 13.39
CA ASP A 39 12.14 4.99 14.37
C ASP A 39 11.84 6.32 13.65
N GLY A 40 10.61 6.52 13.29
CA GLY A 40 10.21 7.74 12.59
C GLY A 40 8.81 7.64 12.00
N PRO A 41 8.35 8.67 11.29
CA PRO A 41 7.06 8.65 10.62
C PRO A 41 6.97 7.58 9.54
N ILE A 42 5.78 7.00 9.38
CA ILE A 42 5.50 6.01 8.35
C ILE A 42 4.33 6.49 7.50
N ILE A 43 4.49 6.40 6.18
CA ILE A 43 3.44 6.70 5.23
C ILE A 43 3.12 5.42 4.46
N PHE A 44 1.85 5.01 4.50
CA PHE A 44 1.35 3.92 3.65
C PHE A 44 0.71 4.53 2.42
N THR A 45 1.10 4.08 1.23
CA THR A 45 0.41 4.48 0.01
C THR A 45 -0.55 3.37 -0.42
N ARG A 46 -1.66 3.74 -1.00
CA ARG A 46 -2.67 2.82 -1.53
C ARG A 46 -3.05 3.24 -2.94
N ASP A 47 -2.77 2.37 -3.91
CA ASP A 47 -3.32 2.53 -5.24
C ASP A 47 -4.83 2.40 -5.12
N THR A 48 -5.59 3.33 -5.69
CA THR A 48 -7.03 3.43 -5.44
C THR A 48 -7.76 3.70 -6.74
N HIS A 49 -8.59 2.75 -7.15
CA HIS A 49 -9.37 2.84 -8.36
C HIS A 49 -10.87 2.83 -8.05
N ASP A 50 -11.66 3.39 -8.95
CA ASP A 50 -13.11 3.34 -8.88
C ASP A 50 -13.65 2.08 -9.56
N ARG A 51 -14.93 1.81 -9.39
CA ARG A 51 -15.60 0.66 -10.00
C ARG A 51 -15.56 0.69 -11.52
N ASP A 52 -15.40 1.87 -12.12
CA ASP A 52 -15.31 2.07 -13.55
C ASP A 52 -13.86 2.05 -14.07
N TYR A 53 -12.98 1.38 -13.36
CA TYR A 53 -11.55 1.27 -13.67
C TYR A 53 -11.29 0.97 -15.14
N LEU A 54 -12.05 0.03 -15.74
CA LEU A 54 -11.83 -0.38 -17.14
C LEU A 54 -12.17 0.71 -18.14
N GLU A 55 -12.91 1.74 -17.74
CA GLU A 55 -13.26 2.88 -18.60
C GLU A 55 -12.18 3.96 -18.60
N HIS A 56 -11.26 3.93 -17.65
CA HIS A 56 -10.15 4.87 -17.56
C HIS A 56 -8.98 4.42 -18.44
N GLN A 57 -8.12 5.36 -18.80
CA GLN A 57 -6.95 5.06 -19.64
C GLN A 57 -6.09 3.95 -19.05
N GLU A 58 -5.85 3.96 -17.75
CA GLU A 58 -5.06 2.93 -17.07
C GLU A 58 -5.71 1.56 -17.22
N GLY A 59 -7.03 1.48 -17.05
CA GLY A 59 -7.78 0.23 -17.21
C GLY A 59 -7.77 -0.31 -18.65
N LYS A 60 -7.64 0.58 -19.63
CA LYS A 60 -7.51 0.17 -21.03
C LYS A 60 -6.12 -0.40 -21.34
N LEU A 61 -5.09 0.08 -20.63
CA LEU A 61 -3.72 -0.40 -20.78
C LEU A 61 -3.45 -1.65 -19.95
N LEU A 62 -4.06 -1.75 -18.79
CA LEU A 62 -3.96 -2.90 -17.88
C LEU A 62 -5.39 -3.32 -17.49
N PRO A 63 -6.06 -4.17 -18.31
CA PRO A 63 -7.47 -4.47 -18.11
C PRO A 63 -7.73 -5.50 -17.00
N VAL A 64 -7.06 -5.36 -15.87
CA VAL A 64 -7.26 -6.18 -14.68
C VAL A 64 -7.75 -5.26 -13.56
N PRO A 65 -9.05 -5.29 -13.19
CA PRO A 65 -9.51 -4.50 -12.06
C PRO A 65 -8.76 -4.89 -10.79
N HIS A 66 -8.23 -3.91 -10.10
CA HIS A 66 -7.47 -4.14 -8.87
C HIS A 66 -7.55 -2.91 -7.99
N CYS A 67 -7.36 -3.09 -6.70
CA CYS A 67 -7.34 -2.00 -5.72
C CYS A 67 -8.53 -1.05 -5.86
N VAL A 68 -9.71 -1.62 -6.14
CA VAL A 68 -10.95 -0.86 -6.23
C VAL A 68 -11.34 -0.45 -4.81
N LYS A 69 -11.56 0.85 -4.62
CA LYS A 69 -11.79 1.44 -3.30
C LYS A 69 -12.83 0.66 -2.50
N ASN A 70 -12.52 0.39 -1.24
CA ASN A 70 -13.36 -0.31 -0.27
C ASN A 70 -13.57 -1.80 -0.58
N THR A 71 -12.85 -2.40 -1.53
CA THR A 71 -12.84 -3.86 -1.70
C THR A 71 -11.74 -4.47 -0.85
N GLU A 72 -11.83 -5.79 -0.63
CA GLU A 72 -10.81 -6.52 0.12
C GLU A 72 -9.42 -6.37 -0.50
N GLY A 73 -9.33 -6.39 -1.84
CA GLY A 73 -8.06 -6.24 -2.54
C GLY A 73 -7.39 -4.88 -2.37
N TRP A 74 -8.16 -3.86 -2.07
CA TRP A 74 -7.66 -2.50 -1.84
C TRP A 74 -6.99 -2.35 -0.47
N HIS A 75 -7.41 -3.12 0.52
CA HIS A 75 -6.90 -2.99 1.88
C HIS A 75 -5.41 -3.37 1.96
N ILE A 76 -4.71 -2.71 2.88
CA ILE A 76 -3.32 -3.04 3.18
C ILE A 76 -3.27 -4.43 3.82
N VAL A 77 -2.25 -5.19 3.46
CA VAL A 77 -2.04 -6.55 3.96
C VAL A 77 -2.10 -6.57 5.49
N ASP A 78 -2.81 -7.55 6.04
CA ASP A 78 -3.00 -7.69 7.48
C ASP A 78 -1.68 -7.68 8.24
N GLY A 79 -1.69 -7.01 9.38
CA GLY A 79 -0.55 -6.95 10.29
C GLY A 79 0.38 -5.77 10.07
N LEU A 80 0.36 -5.13 8.89
CA LEU A 80 1.30 -4.04 8.62
C LEU A 80 0.92 -2.74 9.33
N ILE A 81 -0.36 -2.37 9.31
CA ILE A 81 -0.84 -1.18 10.01
C ILE A 81 -0.67 -1.38 11.52
N GLU A 82 -1.05 -2.55 12.02
CA GLU A 82 -0.92 -2.89 13.43
C GLU A 82 0.54 -2.85 13.88
N ALA A 83 1.46 -3.29 13.04
CA ALA A 83 2.90 -3.23 13.33
C ALA A 83 3.36 -1.78 13.51
N ALA A 84 2.88 -0.87 12.65
CA ALA A 84 3.23 0.54 12.72
C ALA A 84 2.63 1.21 13.96
N GLU A 85 1.35 0.96 14.22
CA GLU A 85 0.63 1.57 15.34
C GLU A 85 1.06 0.99 16.69
N GLY A 86 1.51 -0.26 16.71
CA GLY A 86 1.97 -0.93 17.93
C GLY A 86 3.36 -0.55 18.38
N ARG A 87 4.09 0.28 17.64
CA ARG A 87 5.41 0.74 18.06
C ARG A 87 5.32 1.59 19.31
N SER A 88 6.34 1.52 20.15
CA SER A 88 6.40 2.30 21.39
C SER A 88 6.79 3.76 21.18
N ILE A 89 7.08 4.17 19.97
CA ILE A 89 7.49 5.54 19.62
C ILE A 89 6.27 6.40 19.24
N MET A 90 6.42 7.71 19.41
CA MET A 90 5.35 8.68 19.17
C MET A 90 5.46 9.33 17.79
N SER A 91 5.74 8.54 16.77
CA SER A 91 5.82 9.06 15.38
C SER A 91 4.52 8.79 14.63
N PRO A 92 4.10 9.71 13.76
CA PRO A 92 2.82 9.58 13.06
C PRO A 92 2.81 8.46 12.02
N VAL A 93 1.62 7.90 11.80
CA VAL A 93 1.33 6.97 10.71
C VAL A 93 0.27 7.64 9.86
N SER A 94 0.51 7.76 8.56
CA SER A 94 -0.41 8.42 7.64
C SER A 94 -0.60 7.60 6.36
N PHE A 95 -1.63 7.97 5.60
CA PHE A 95 -2.04 7.22 4.41
C PHE A 95 -2.19 8.18 3.23
N VAL A 96 -1.73 7.75 2.05
CA VAL A 96 -1.91 8.48 0.80
C VAL A 96 -2.57 7.55 -0.20
N ASP A 97 -3.78 7.92 -0.64
CA ASP A 97 -4.52 7.18 -1.65
C ASP A 97 -4.23 7.78 -3.02
N LYS A 98 -3.68 6.96 -3.93
CA LYS A 98 -3.27 7.39 -5.25
C LYS A 98 -4.31 6.94 -6.29
N PRO A 99 -4.82 7.86 -7.12
CA PRO A 99 -5.79 7.47 -8.16
C PRO A 99 -5.15 6.81 -9.39
N ASN A 100 -3.82 6.85 -9.50
CA ASN A 100 -3.05 6.22 -10.58
C ASN A 100 -1.66 5.89 -10.08
N PHE A 101 -0.76 5.43 -10.97
CA PHE A 101 0.58 4.98 -10.59
C PHE A 101 1.44 6.06 -9.93
N ALA A 102 1.12 7.34 -10.15
CA ALA A 102 1.86 8.44 -9.53
C ALA A 102 0.92 9.31 -8.71
N SER A 103 1.45 9.93 -7.66
CA SER A 103 0.69 10.86 -6.83
C SER A 103 1.52 12.10 -6.55
N PHE A 104 0.96 13.25 -6.82
CA PHE A 104 1.59 14.52 -6.51
C PHE A 104 1.76 14.74 -5.01
N GLU A 105 0.99 14.05 -4.20
CA GLU A 105 1.07 14.17 -2.74
C GLU A 105 2.38 13.62 -2.18
N LEU A 106 3.07 12.78 -2.94
CA LEU A 106 4.37 12.23 -2.54
C LEU A 106 5.56 13.04 -3.06
N LEU A 107 5.31 13.99 -3.92
CA LEU A 107 6.34 14.84 -4.49
C LEU A 107 6.51 16.11 -3.68
#